data_074b5cce5790a9e1e41444281f0b70dd
#
_entry.id   074b5cce5790a9e1e41444281f0b70dd
#
_cell.length_a   1.000
_cell.length_b   1.000
_cell.length_c   1.000
_cell.angle_alpha   90.00
_cell.angle_beta   90.00
_cell.angle_gamma   90.00
#
_symmetry.space_group_name_H-M   'P 1'
#
loop_
_entity.id
_entity.type
_entity.pdbx_description
1 polymer ?
#
loop_
_entity_poly.entity_id
_entity_poly.type
_entity_poly.pdbx_seq_one_letter_code
_entity_poly.pdbx_strand_id
1 'polypeptide(L)'
;MCVAVPDSHLAGFLATALPLPMAERARVLENSQALATAHLEAASKGATVAPSASEEVDLHYVCFVKSVKDNHLYELDGRRKGPLDRGHIGNGDLLCEEARNVVQSFIERENSSRLDFSLVALVENID
;
A
#
# COMPACT_ATOMS: atom_id res chain seq x y z
N MET A 1 -1.36 10.46 11.65
CA MET A 1 -2.18 9.26 11.39
C MET A 1 -3.18 9.62 10.31
N CYS A 2 -3.07 9.03 9.12
CA CYS A 2 -4.05 9.28 8.06
C CYS A 2 -5.41 8.72 8.50
N VAL A 3 -6.41 9.56 8.54
CA VAL A 3 -7.79 9.20 8.87
C VAL A 3 -8.63 9.37 7.60
N ALA A 4 -9.45 8.38 7.29
CA ALA A 4 -10.36 8.50 6.15
C ALA A 4 -11.33 9.68 6.38
N VAL A 5 -11.56 10.46 5.34
CA VAL A 5 -12.54 11.58 5.41
C VAL A 5 -13.90 11.01 5.82
N PRO A 6 -14.57 11.59 6.83
CA PRO A 6 -15.90 11.16 7.23
C PRO A 6 -16.85 11.09 6.02
N ASP A 7 -17.74 10.12 6.03
CA ASP A 7 -18.74 9.87 4.96
C ASP A 7 -18.17 9.55 3.57
N SER A 8 -16.84 9.35 3.46
CA SER A 8 -16.23 8.88 2.22
C SER A 8 -16.48 7.38 2.00
N HIS A 9 -16.37 6.94 0.74
CA HIS A 9 -16.43 5.51 0.39
C HIS A 9 -15.39 4.68 1.15
N LEU A 10 -14.20 5.24 1.39
CA LEU A 10 -13.16 4.59 2.18
C LEU A 10 -13.55 4.47 3.65
N ALA A 11 -14.14 5.50 4.25
CA ALA A 11 -14.62 5.42 5.63
C ALA A 11 -15.71 4.35 5.80
N GLY A 12 -16.68 4.29 4.88
CA GLY A 12 -17.72 3.26 4.86
C GLY A 12 -17.14 1.86 4.71
N PHE A 13 -16.18 1.68 3.80
CA PHE A 13 -15.47 0.41 3.64
C PHE A 13 -14.74 0.00 4.92
N LEU A 14 -13.97 0.90 5.53
CA LEU A 14 -13.23 0.60 6.76
C LEU A 14 -14.17 0.23 7.92
N ALA A 15 -15.28 0.95 8.08
CA ALA A 15 -16.28 0.64 9.11
C ALA A 15 -16.85 -0.78 8.96
N THR A 16 -17.05 -1.22 7.72
CA THR A 16 -17.57 -2.56 7.43
C THR A 16 -16.48 -3.64 7.56
N ALA A 17 -15.27 -3.38 7.04
CA ALA A 17 -14.22 -4.38 6.94
C ALA A 17 -13.45 -4.61 8.24
N LEU A 18 -13.17 -3.56 9.02
CA LEU A 18 -12.29 -3.68 10.21
C LEU A 18 -12.76 -4.71 11.26
N PRO A 19 -14.06 -4.84 11.58
CA PRO A 19 -14.52 -5.83 12.55
C PRO A 19 -14.47 -7.27 12.04
N LEU A 20 -14.27 -7.50 10.74
CA LEU A 20 -14.33 -8.82 10.11
C LEU A 20 -12.99 -9.57 10.19
N PRO A 21 -13.00 -10.91 10.14
CA PRO A 21 -11.81 -11.72 9.90
C PRO A 21 -11.14 -11.37 8.55
N MET A 22 -9.84 -11.62 8.44
CA MET A 22 -9.02 -11.24 7.28
C MET A 22 -9.59 -11.73 5.93
N ALA A 23 -10.03 -12.98 5.84
CA ALA A 23 -10.59 -13.54 4.62
C ALA A 23 -11.90 -12.86 4.18
N GLU A 24 -12.71 -12.42 5.14
CA GLU A 24 -13.95 -11.70 4.86
C GLU A 24 -13.69 -10.25 4.45
N ARG A 25 -12.64 -9.61 4.98
CA ARG A 25 -12.22 -8.27 4.55
C ARG A 25 -11.88 -8.22 3.06
N ALA A 26 -11.19 -9.24 2.55
CA ALA A 26 -10.89 -9.35 1.13
C ALA A 26 -12.17 -9.41 0.28
N ARG A 27 -13.15 -10.20 0.69
CA ARG A 27 -14.45 -10.29 0.00
C ARG A 27 -15.23 -8.97 0.00
N VAL A 28 -15.20 -8.24 1.12
CA VAL A 28 -15.83 -6.91 1.20
C VAL A 28 -15.16 -5.94 0.23
N LEU A 29 -13.83 -5.99 0.11
CA LEU A 29 -13.09 -5.18 -0.86
C LEU A 29 -13.47 -5.54 -2.31
N GLU A 30 -13.43 -6.83 -2.64
CA GLU A 30 -13.75 -7.35 -3.98
C GLU A 30 -15.18 -6.98 -4.44
N ASN A 31 -16.12 -6.94 -3.50
CA ASN A 31 -17.53 -6.62 -3.77
C ASN A 31 -17.86 -5.13 -3.62
N SER A 32 -16.90 -4.29 -3.30
CA SER A 32 -17.14 -2.84 -3.11
C SER A 32 -17.22 -2.10 -4.44
N GLN A 33 -18.43 -1.99 -4.99
CA GLN A 33 -18.67 -1.25 -6.23
C GLN A 33 -18.24 0.23 -6.14
N ALA A 34 -18.39 0.86 -4.98
CA ALA A 34 -18.00 2.25 -4.77
C ALA A 34 -16.48 2.44 -4.90
N LEU A 35 -15.68 1.54 -4.31
CA LEU A 35 -14.22 1.58 -4.44
C LEU A 35 -13.77 1.21 -5.86
N ALA A 36 -14.42 0.24 -6.50
CA ALA A 36 -14.14 -0.13 -7.88
C ALA A 36 -14.39 1.05 -8.84
N THR A 37 -15.48 1.77 -8.67
CA THR A 37 -15.80 2.97 -9.47
C THR A 37 -14.79 4.08 -9.23
N ALA A 38 -14.47 4.40 -7.98
CA ALA A 38 -13.48 5.42 -7.65
C ALA A 38 -12.08 5.08 -8.21
N HIS A 39 -11.70 3.80 -8.15
CA HIS A 39 -10.45 3.32 -8.74
C HIS A 39 -10.45 3.51 -10.27
N LEU A 40 -11.53 3.11 -10.95
CA LEU A 40 -11.65 3.25 -12.40
C LEU A 40 -11.60 4.73 -12.84
N GLU A 41 -12.27 5.61 -12.11
CA GLU A 41 -12.24 7.05 -12.37
C GLU A 41 -10.83 7.63 -12.21
N ALA A 42 -10.10 7.22 -11.18
CA ALA A 42 -8.71 7.66 -10.98
C ALA A 42 -7.80 7.10 -12.08
N ALA A 43 -7.92 5.83 -12.41
CA ALA A 43 -7.13 5.16 -13.43
C ALA A 43 -7.35 5.75 -14.83
N SER A 44 -8.59 6.11 -15.16
CA SER A 44 -8.93 6.72 -16.46
C SER A 44 -8.32 8.12 -16.69
N LYS A 45 -7.90 8.79 -15.61
CA LYS A 45 -7.19 10.08 -15.66
C LYS A 45 -5.68 9.92 -15.78
N GLY A 46 -5.17 8.70 -15.63
CA GLY A 46 -3.74 8.41 -15.77
C GLY A 46 -3.30 8.40 -17.22
N ALA A 47 -2.03 8.75 -17.46
CA ALA A 47 -1.42 8.72 -18.78
C ALA A 47 -0.81 7.36 -19.15
N THR A 48 -0.75 6.41 -18.22
CA THR A 48 -0.16 5.08 -18.43
C THR A 48 -1.21 4.13 -18.98
N VAL A 49 -0.88 3.47 -20.08
CA VAL A 49 -1.72 2.39 -20.62
C VAL A 49 -1.57 1.17 -19.71
N ALA A 50 -2.67 0.71 -19.13
CA ALA A 50 -2.65 -0.51 -18.33
C ALA A 50 -2.39 -1.72 -19.25
N PRO A 51 -1.51 -2.65 -18.83
CA PRO A 51 -1.33 -3.91 -19.55
C PRO A 51 -2.63 -4.72 -19.55
N SER A 52 -2.78 -5.60 -20.53
CA SER A 52 -3.95 -6.49 -20.55
C SER A 52 -3.92 -7.46 -19.37
N ALA A 53 -5.10 -7.93 -18.91
CA ALA A 53 -5.19 -8.88 -17.80
C ALA A 53 -4.50 -10.23 -18.05
N SER A 54 -4.20 -10.55 -19.33
CA SER A 54 -3.48 -11.76 -19.76
C SER A 54 -1.98 -11.54 -19.92
N GLU A 55 -1.50 -10.32 -19.76
CA GLU A 55 -0.08 -10.00 -19.91
C GLU A 55 0.65 -10.28 -18.60
N GLU A 56 1.75 -11.02 -18.66
CA GLU A 56 2.62 -11.21 -17.50
C GLU A 56 3.38 -9.91 -17.20
N VAL A 57 3.18 -9.38 -16.00
CA VAL A 57 3.88 -8.20 -15.52
C VAL A 57 4.92 -8.63 -14.50
N ASP A 58 6.19 -8.45 -14.80
CA ASP A 58 7.31 -8.76 -13.90
C ASP A 58 7.35 -7.85 -12.67
N LEU A 59 6.84 -6.63 -12.83
CA LEU A 59 6.80 -5.63 -11.76
C LEU A 59 5.57 -5.82 -10.88
N HIS A 60 5.73 -5.59 -9.57
CA HIS A 60 4.62 -5.60 -8.63
C HIS A 60 4.80 -4.54 -7.54
N TYR A 61 3.70 -4.20 -6.89
CA TYR A 61 3.70 -3.24 -5.81
C TYR A 61 3.94 -3.93 -4.47
N VAL A 62 4.78 -3.30 -3.66
CA VAL A 62 4.97 -3.62 -2.24
C VAL A 62 4.60 -2.37 -1.45
N CYS A 63 3.85 -2.54 -0.37
CA CYS A 63 3.45 -1.44 0.49
C CYS A 63 4.18 -1.52 1.82
N PHE A 64 4.70 -0.38 2.30
CA PHE A 64 5.26 -0.25 3.63
C PHE A 64 4.31 0.55 4.52
N VAL A 65 4.04 0.04 5.72
CA VAL A 65 3.18 0.71 6.69
C VAL A 65 3.82 0.68 8.07
N LYS A 66 3.65 1.75 8.82
CA LYS A 66 3.98 1.78 10.24
C LYS A 66 2.75 1.35 11.04
N SER A 67 2.92 0.37 11.89
CA SER A 67 1.90 -0.05 12.85
C SER A 67 1.83 0.92 14.01
N VAL A 68 0.62 1.38 14.32
CA VAL A 68 0.36 2.26 15.47
C VAL A 68 0.35 1.50 16.81
N LYS A 69 0.36 0.16 16.78
CA LYS A 69 0.30 -0.67 17.98
C LYS A 69 1.67 -0.87 18.62
N ASP A 70 2.70 -1.03 17.80
CA ASP A 70 4.03 -1.45 18.22
C ASP A 70 5.17 -0.62 17.61
N ASN A 71 4.83 0.37 16.77
CA ASN A 71 5.78 1.20 16.03
C ASN A 71 6.76 0.41 15.13
N HIS A 72 6.36 -0.79 14.70
CA HIS A 72 7.11 -1.55 13.72
C HIS A 72 6.73 -1.16 12.29
N LEU A 73 7.71 -1.28 11.42
CA LEU A 73 7.55 -1.19 9.98
C LEU A 73 7.15 -2.56 9.44
N TYR A 74 6.05 -2.60 8.72
CA TYR A 74 5.58 -3.82 8.05
C TYR A 74 5.63 -3.67 6.54
N GLU A 75 6.14 -4.70 5.88
CA GLU A 75 6.08 -4.88 4.44
C GLU A 75 4.84 -5.71 4.10
N LEU A 76 4.00 -5.19 3.23
CA LEU A 76 2.81 -5.84 2.70
C LEU A 76 3.06 -6.17 1.22
N ASP A 77 3.30 -7.44 0.94
CA ASP A 77 3.54 -7.96 -0.40
C ASP A 77 2.49 -9.02 -0.71
N GLY A 78 1.67 -8.79 -1.74
CA GLY A 78 0.60 -9.70 -2.15
C GLY A 78 1.08 -11.08 -2.59
N ARG A 79 2.36 -11.27 -2.87
CA ARG A 79 2.98 -12.57 -3.17
C ARG A 79 3.35 -13.37 -1.92
N ARG A 80 3.21 -12.79 -0.72
CA ARG A 80 3.52 -13.41 0.57
C ARG A 80 2.26 -13.84 1.30
N LYS A 81 2.41 -14.78 2.24
CA LYS A 81 1.30 -15.28 3.06
C LYS A 81 0.79 -14.27 4.10
N GLY A 82 1.51 -13.20 4.36
CA GLY A 82 1.15 -12.17 5.31
C GLY A 82 2.21 -11.08 5.45
N PRO A 83 1.96 -10.10 6.33
CA PRO A 83 2.89 -9.01 6.59
C PRO A 83 4.26 -9.52 7.08
N LEU A 84 5.31 -8.88 6.61
CA LEU A 84 6.67 -9.13 7.08
C LEU A 84 7.09 -7.98 7.99
N ASP A 85 7.44 -8.30 9.22
CA ASP A 85 7.99 -7.35 10.18
C ASP A 85 9.43 -6.95 9.77
N ARG A 86 9.64 -5.66 9.58
CA ARG A 86 10.94 -5.06 9.20
C ARG A 86 11.63 -4.37 10.36
N GLY A 87 11.07 -4.48 11.56
CA GLY A 87 11.65 -3.96 12.79
C GLY A 87 11.01 -2.68 13.29
N HIS A 88 11.43 -2.29 14.47
CA HIS A 88 10.93 -1.12 15.17
C HIS A 88 11.56 0.17 14.62
N ILE A 89 10.75 1.14 14.27
CA ILE A 89 11.18 2.45 13.73
C ILE A 89 10.89 3.62 14.69
N GLY A 90 10.64 3.31 15.95
CA GLY A 90 10.43 4.28 17.01
C GLY A 90 9.27 5.24 16.74
N ASN A 91 9.46 6.50 17.12
CA ASN A 91 8.48 7.56 16.88
C ASN A 91 8.62 8.21 15.49
N GLY A 92 9.58 7.75 14.68
CA GLY A 92 9.76 8.22 13.31
C GLY A 92 8.55 7.90 12.41
N ASP A 93 8.45 8.60 11.32
CA ASP A 93 7.52 8.29 10.23
C ASP A 93 8.18 7.35 9.21
N LEU A 94 7.53 7.11 8.09
CA LEU A 94 8.06 6.26 7.01
C LEU A 94 9.25 6.90 6.24
N LEU A 95 9.61 8.15 6.55
CA LEU A 95 10.78 8.83 5.99
C LEU A 95 11.99 8.84 6.95
N CYS A 96 11.86 8.20 8.13
CA CYS A 96 12.97 8.04 9.07
C CYS A 96 14.09 7.18 8.46
N GLU A 97 15.26 7.24 9.07
CA GLU A 97 16.45 6.56 8.57
C GLU A 97 16.25 5.03 8.52
N GLU A 98 15.65 4.45 9.53
CA GLU A 98 15.40 3.02 9.63
C GLU A 98 14.49 2.53 8.48
N ALA A 99 13.41 3.27 8.19
CA ALA A 99 12.50 2.93 7.10
C ALA A 99 13.18 3.10 5.72
N ARG A 100 13.95 4.18 5.54
CA ARG A 100 14.72 4.42 4.31
C ARG A 100 15.74 3.31 4.05
N ASN A 101 16.43 2.82 5.08
CA ASN A 101 17.39 1.73 4.96
C ASN A 101 16.72 0.43 4.49
N VAL A 102 15.49 0.15 4.94
CA VAL A 102 14.72 -0.99 4.43
C VAL A 102 14.43 -0.83 2.95
N VAL A 103 13.93 0.33 2.51
CA VAL A 103 13.66 0.60 1.08
C VAL A 103 14.95 0.50 0.25
N GLN A 104 16.05 1.07 0.74
CA GLN A 104 17.35 1.00 0.07
C GLN A 104 17.82 -0.45 -0.12
N SER A 105 17.60 -1.32 0.85
CA SER A 105 17.93 -2.74 0.74
C SER A 105 17.20 -3.47 -0.40
N PHE A 106 16.03 -2.98 -0.82
CA PHE A 106 15.33 -3.50 -2.01
C PHE A 106 16.06 -3.08 -3.29
N ILE A 107 16.47 -1.82 -3.37
CA ILE A 107 17.19 -1.30 -4.53
C ILE A 107 18.52 -2.03 -4.71
N GLU A 108 19.23 -2.28 -3.62
CA GLU A 108 20.52 -2.98 -3.63
C GLU A 108 20.42 -4.45 -4.01
N ARG A 109 19.32 -5.13 -3.62
CA ARG A 109 19.08 -6.55 -3.97
C ARG A 109 18.87 -6.79 -5.45
N GLU A 110 18.23 -5.85 -6.13
CA GLU A 110 17.84 -6.01 -7.53
C GLU A 110 18.96 -5.72 -8.53
N ASN A 111 20.22 -5.73 -8.09
CA ASN A 111 21.37 -5.37 -8.91
C ASN A 111 21.22 -4.00 -9.59
N SER A 112 22.11 -3.10 -9.32
CA SER A 112 22.17 -1.70 -9.76
C SER A 112 22.06 -1.43 -11.28
N SER A 113 21.82 -2.47 -12.08
CA SER A 113 21.58 -2.37 -13.53
C SER A 113 20.12 -2.18 -13.93
N ARG A 114 19.16 -2.37 -13.00
CA ARG A 114 17.73 -2.12 -13.23
C ARG A 114 17.28 -0.93 -12.39
N LEU A 115 16.94 0.17 -13.05
CA LEU A 115 16.40 1.40 -12.44
C LEU A 115 14.86 1.44 -12.49
N ASP A 116 14.21 0.28 -12.48
CA ASP A 116 12.76 0.13 -12.66
C ASP A 116 12.01 0.29 -11.32
N PHE A 117 12.47 1.23 -10.47
CA PHE A 117 11.83 1.54 -9.19
C PHE A 117 11.05 2.83 -9.26
N SER A 118 9.84 2.80 -8.73
CA SER A 118 9.05 3.99 -8.43
C SER A 118 8.61 3.94 -6.97
N LEU A 119 8.80 5.04 -6.24
CA LEU A 119 8.39 5.17 -4.85
C LEU A 119 7.37 6.29 -4.72
N VAL A 120 6.22 5.94 -4.15
CA VAL A 120 5.14 6.90 -3.87
C VAL A 120 4.83 6.87 -2.38
N ALA A 121 4.76 8.03 -1.76
CA ALA A 121 4.40 8.19 -0.35
C ALA A 121 3.04 8.88 -0.22
N LEU A 122 2.18 8.34 0.64
CA LEU A 122 0.97 9.02 1.07
C LEU A 122 1.33 9.91 2.27
N VAL A 123 1.16 11.19 2.11
CA VAL A 123 1.44 12.21 3.14
C VAL A 123 0.20 13.00 3.48
N GLU A 124 0.19 13.62 4.64
CA GLU A 124 -0.86 14.55 5.03
C GLU A 124 -0.80 15.80 4.15
N ASN A 125 -1.96 16.28 3.71
CA ASN A 125 -2.04 17.56 3.01
C ASN A 125 -1.79 18.68 4.02
N ILE A 126 -0.83 19.53 3.75
CA ILE A 126 -0.41 20.65 4.61
C ILE A 126 -0.83 22.02 4.06
N ASP A 127 -1.82 22.03 3.13
CA ASP A 127 -2.40 23.28 2.63
C ASP A 127 -3.34 23.95 3.66
#